data_c6a9027502b9edc5d20d0928026d6716
#
_entry.id   c6a9027502b9edc5d20d0928026d6716
#
_cell.length_a   1.000
_cell.length_b   1.000
_cell.length_c   1.000
_cell.angle_alpha   90.00
_cell.angle_beta   90.00
_cell.angle_gamma   90.00
#
_symmetry.space_group_name_H-M   'P 1'
#
loop_
_entity.id
_entity.type
_entity.pdbx_description
1 polymer ?
#
loop_
_entity_poly.entity_id
_entity_poly.type
_entity_poly.pdbx_seq_one_letter_code
_entity_poly.pdbx_strand_id
1 'polypeptide(L)'
;PFHYSGDDVMDVFFNHVFTESMEVNRILSDKNEGMKPLTSDQIREFDSAVICKSCDEEFTATNPKVRHHNHVTGEYLFPCCNDCNLKLKFKKRTRKQSKRDRDDVMDDPLDEIENLPEYNEHDAEEEYMDEFFLPVVFHNLRNYDAHFIIKNYRRRYQQLVSEDGDVSYKDIKVTPINSEKFIVFEIGMIRFIDSFQFLSSSLENLVSILLKDGKEKFINTSKHLGTNDLLFQKGVYPYSYMTSDDKYNDTKLPPIEAFYNDLTEEPLSEEDYRRAQRTWTEFGMRTMKDYHDLYLQMDVLLLSDVFQNFREIVMSHFMLDPLHFFTLPSLAWQCALKKSKVKLELITDPDMYLMFENSLRGGISMISNRYAKANNPDAYDYNATKP
;
A
#
# COMPACT_ATOMS: atom_id res chain seq x y z
N PRO A 1 -18.52 1.53 -3.65
CA PRO A 1 -17.46 2.09 -4.50
C PRO A 1 -17.89 3.42 -5.12
N PHE A 2 -16.95 4.36 -5.18
CA PHE A 2 -17.15 5.63 -5.88
C PHE A 2 -16.67 5.47 -7.33
N HIS A 3 -17.43 5.97 -8.27
CA HIS A 3 -17.13 5.93 -9.69
C HIS A 3 -17.50 7.27 -10.33
N TYR A 4 -16.60 7.82 -11.12
CA TYR A 4 -16.82 9.06 -11.84
C TYR A 4 -16.08 9.06 -13.19
N SER A 5 -16.66 9.70 -14.21
CA SER A 5 -16.00 9.97 -15.48
C SER A 5 -16.43 11.35 -16.01
N GLY A 6 -15.46 12.16 -16.40
CA GLY A 6 -15.66 13.54 -16.88
C GLY A 6 -14.34 14.25 -17.06
N ASP A 7 -14.37 15.44 -17.68
CA ASP A 7 -13.17 16.26 -17.97
C ASP A 7 -12.48 16.74 -16.70
N ASP A 8 -13.22 16.85 -15.59
CA ASP A 8 -12.75 17.28 -14.28
C ASP A 8 -12.43 16.09 -13.34
N VAL A 9 -12.20 14.89 -13.89
CA VAL A 9 -11.98 13.64 -13.13
C VAL A 9 -10.90 13.78 -12.05
N MET A 10 -9.84 14.50 -12.32
CA MET A 10 -8.76 14.69 -11.34
C MET A 10 -9.17 15.61 -10.18
N ASP A 11 -10.00 16.60 -10.44
CA ASP A 11 -10.54 17.48 -9.39
C ASP A 11 -11.51 16.72 -8.49
N VAL A 12 -12.38 15.93 -9.08
CA VAL A 12 -13.30 15.05 -8.37
C VAL A 12 -12.54 14.01 -7.56
N PHE A 13 -11.50 13.40 -8.13
CA PHE A 13 -10.63 12.46 -7.44
C PHE A 13 -9.99 13.07 -6.19
N PHE A 14 -9.32 14.22 -6.31
CA PHE A 14 -8.68 14.87 -5.17
C PHE A 14 -9.69 15.31 -4.11
N ASN A 15 -10.84 15.86 -4.52
CA ASN A 15 -11.89 16.25 -3.58
C ASN A 15 -12.38 15.04 -2.79
N HIS A 16 -12.63 13.91 -3.48
CA HIS A 16 -13.10 12.69 -2.84
C HIS A 16 -12.07 12.15 -1.85
N VAL A 17 -10.82 11.98 -2.28
CA VAL A 17 -9.76 11.41 -1.42
C VAL A 17 -9.43 12.32 -0.22
N PHE A 18 -9.44 13.65 -0.40
CA PHE A 18 -9.24 14.57 0.72
C PHE A 18 -10.43 14.55 1.69
N THR A 19 -11.66 14.49 1.20
CA THR A 19 -12.86 14.37 2.05
C THR A 19 -12.82 13.09 2.87
N GLU A 20 -12.52 11.95 2.25
CA GLU A 20 -12.35 10.68 2.94
C GLU A 20 -11.23 10.74 3.99
N SER A 21 -10.10 11.36 3.67
CA SER A 21 -8.98 11.53 4.59
C SER A 21 -9.38 12.33 5.83
N MET A 22 -10.12 13.42 5.67
CA MET A 22 -10.61 14.22 6.78
C MET A 22 -11.63 13.47 7.62
N GLU A 23 -12.57 12.77 6.99
CA GLU A 23 -13.60 12.01 7.70
C GLU A 23 -12.98 10.84 8.51
N VAL A 24 -12.05 10.09 7.93
CA VAL A 24 -11.35 9.02 8.65
C VAL A 24 -10.54 9.57 9.82
N ASN A 25 -9.82 10.69 9.61
CA ASN A 25 -9.09 11.34 10.70
C ASN A 25 -10.04 11.80 11.83
N ARG A 26 -11.20 12.39 11.48
CA ARG A 26 -12.24 12.77 12.45
C ARG A 26 -12.74 11.55 13.23
N ILE A 27 -13.05 10.45 12.54
CA ILE A 27 -13.49 9.21 13.21
C ILE A 27 -12.43 8.69 14.18
N LEU A 28 -11.15 8.68 13.78
CA LEU A 28 -10.06 8.22 14.63
C LEU A 28 -9.81 9.15 15.84
N SER A 29 -10.02 10.45 15.65
CA SER A 29 -9.83 11.46 16.71
C SER A 29 -10.97 11.46 17.72
N ASP A 30 -12.21 11.34 17.24
CA ASP A 30 -13.41 11.53 18.06
C ASP A 30 -13.86 10.23 18.73
N LYS A 31 -13.66 9.08 18.09
CA LYS A 31 -14.12 7.78 18.60
C LYS A 31 -13.10 7.16 19.55
N ASN A 32 -13.55 6.94 20.78
CA ASN A 32 -12.84 6.16 21.79
C ASN A 32 -13.87 5.25 22.49
N GLU A 33 -14.36 4.25 21.74
CA GLU A 33 -15.35 3.31 22.22
C GLU A 33 -14.75 2.39 23.30
N GLY A 34 -15.47 2.27 24.42
CA GLY A 34 -15.15 1.31 25.44
C GLY A 34 -15.22 -0.13 24.91
N MET A 35 -14.44 -1.02 25.51
CA MET A 35 -14.43 -2.42 25.10
C MET A 35 -15.80 -3.08 25.27
N LYS A 36 -16.32 -3.70 24.20
CA LYS A 36 -17.55 -4.50 24.24
C LYS A 36 -17.39 -5.76 25.10
N PRO A 37 -18.49 -6.31 25.65
CA PRO A 37 -18.44 -7.59 26.34
C PRO A 37 -17.84 -8.69 25.44
N LEU A 38 -16.95 -9.50 26.00
CA LEU A 38 -16.33 -10.61 25.30
C LEU A 38 -17.32 -11.76 25.12
N THR A 39 -17.20 -12.45 24.00
CA THR A 39 -17.87 -13.75 23.81
C THR A 39 -17.20 -14.84 24.66
N SER A 40 -17.88 -15.97 24.85
CA SER A 40 -17.33 -17.11 25.62
C SER A 40 -16.01 -17.64 24.99
N ASP A 41 -15.88 -17.57 23.67
CA ASP A 41 -14.65 -17.99 22.96
C ASP A 41 -13.50 -17.02 23.20
N GLN A 42 -13.76 -15.72 23.14
CA GLN A 42 -12.80 -14.67 23.43
C GLN A 42 -12.32 -14.71 24.89
N ILE A 43 -13.21 -15.03 25.80
CA ILE A 43 -12.86 -15.23 27.23
C ILE A 43 -11.92 -16.43 27.36
N ARG A 44 -12.22 -17.56 26.71
CA ARG A 44 -11.36 -18.76 26.73
C ARG A 44 -9.99 -18.47 26.10
N GLU A 45 -9.95 -17.78 24.95
CA GLU A 45 -8.70 -17.35 24.32
C GLU A 45 -7.86 -16.49 25.27
N PHE A 46 -8.49 -15.47 25.88
CA PHE A 46 -7.81 -14.57 26.78
C PHE A 46 -7.29 -15.33 28.02
N ASP A 47 -8.10 -16.16 28.64
CA ASP A 47 -7.74 -16.86 29.88
C ASP A 47 -6.61 -17.88 29.64
N SER A 48 -6.65 -18.61 28.54
CA SER A 48 -5.67 -19.62 28.20
C SER A 48 -4.33 -19.05 27.66
N ALA A 49 -4.29 -17.79 27.23
CA ALA A 49 -3.10 -17.17 26.70
C ALA A 49 -2.02 -17.00 27.77
N VAL A 50 -0.81 -17.50 27.51
CA VAL A 50 0.38 -17.39 28.37
C VAL A 50 1.43 -16.46 27.80
N ILE A 51 1.33 -16.13 26.51
CA ILE A 51 2.24 -15.24 25.79
C ILE A 51 1.49 -14.07 25.15
N CYS A 52 2.17 -12.94 25.01
CA CYS A 52 1.67 -11.76 24.32
C CYS A 52 1.62 -12.02 22.81
N LYS A 53 0.46 -11.84 22.17
CA LYS A 53 0.30 -12.05 20.72
C LYS A 53 1.05 -11.02 19.87
N SER A 54 1.48 -9.88 20.45
CA SER A 54 2.20 -8.82 19.75
C SER A 54 3.72 -9.00 19.78
N CYS A 55 4.32 -9.40 20.90
CA CYS A 55 5.77 -9.53 21.04
C CYS A 55 6.24 -10.98 21.32
N ASP A 56 5.33 -11.94 21.44
CA ASP A 56 5.59 -13.36 21.75
C ASP A 56 6.36 -13.59 23.07
N GLU A 57 6.33 -12.60 24.00
CA GLU A 57 6.93 -12.75 25.34
C GLU A 57 5.87 -13.24 26.34
N GLU A 58 6.30 -13.96 27.37
CA GLU A 58 5.43 -14.39 28.48
C GLU A 58 4.93 -13.20 29.29
N PHE A 59 3.71 -13.31 29.78
CA PHE A 59 3.15 -12.32 30.71
C PHE A 59 3.83 -12.43 32.06
N THR A 60 4.15 -11.28 32.66
CA THR A 60 4.80 -11.21 33.99
C THR A 60 4.00 -10.35 34.95
N ALA A 61 4.34 -10.41 36.25
CA ALA A 61 3.71 -9.55 37.25
C ALA A 61 3.97 -8.04 37.00
N THR A 62 5.09 -7.69 36.40
CA THR A 62 5.47 -6.31 36.05
C THR A 62 4.93 -5.88 34.69
N ASN A 63 4.62 -6.82 33.81
CA ASN A 63 4.03 -6.57 32.49
C ASN A 63 2.85 -7.52 32.24
N PRO A 64 1.69 -7.25 32.91
CA PRO A 64 0.57 -8.16 32.95
C PRO A 64 -0.18 -8.26 31.63
N LYS A 65 -0.92 -9.35 31.50
CA LYS A 65 -1.86 -9.58 30.41
C LYS A 65 -3.02 -8.59 30.44
N VAL A 66 -3.27 -7.94 29.29
CA VAL A 66 -4.39 -7.01 29.10
C VAL A 66 -5.19 -7.36 27.86
N ARG A 67 -6.45 -6.95 27.82
CA ARG A 67 -7.35 -7.14 26.70
C ARG A 67 -7.19 -5.99 25.72
N HIS A 68 -6.55 -6.24 24.59
CA HIS A 68 -6.45 -5.24 23.53
C HIS A 68 -7.75 -5.21 22.71
N HIS A 69 -8.25 -4.01 22.42
CA HIS A 69 -9.47 -3.81 21.67
C HIS A 69 -9.31 -2.66 20.66
N ASN A 70 -10.14 -2.67 19.64
CA ASN A 70 -10.23 -1.59 18.67
C ASN A 70 -10.96 -0.40 19.30
N HIS A 71 -10.28 0.74 19.42
CA HIS A 71 -10.83 1.95 20.03
C HIS A 71 -11.95 2.61 19.19
N VAL A 72 -12.06 2.29 17.90
CA VAL A 72 -13.15 2.81 17.03
C VAL A 72 -14.41 1.98 17.17
N THR A 73 -14.29 0.64 17.28
CA THR A 73 -15.43 -0.29 17.28
C THR A 73 -15.73 -0.87 18.66
N GLY A 74 -14.81 -0.78 19.61
CA GLY A 74 -14.89 -1.42 20.92
C GLY A 74 -14.68 -2.94 20.88
N GLU A 75 -14.36 -3.53 19.75
CA GLU A 75 -14.22 -4.98 19.60
C GLU A 75 -12.89 -5.49 20.14
N TYR A 76 -12.95 -6.58 20.90
CA TYR A 76 -11.76 -7.30 21.37
C TYR A 76 -10.95 -7.81 20.17
N LEU A 77 -9.62 -7.63 20.23
CA LEU A 77 -8.71 -8.06 19.18
C LEU A 77 -7.88 -9.29 19.62
N PHE A 78 -7.12 -9.17 20.71
CA PHE A 78 -6.26 -10.24 21.20
C PHE A 78 -5.70 -9.96 22.61
N PRO A 79 -5.15 -11.00 23.29
CA PRO A 79 -4.43 -10.80 24.55
C PRO A 79 -3.03 -10.25 24.28
N CYS A 80 -2.66 -9.15 24.93
CA CYS A 80 -1.30 -8.59 24.83
C CYS A 80 -0.77 -8.19 26.21
N CYS A 81 0.54 -7.96 26.30
CA CYS A 81 1.13 -7.38 27.51
C CYS A 81 0.86 -5.87 27.57
N ASN A 82 0.90 -5.31 28.78
CA ASN A 82 0.61 -3.90 29.00
C ASN A 82 1.52 -2.96 28.17
N ASP A 83 2.80 -3.27 28.06
CA ASP A 83 3.75 -2.46 27.27
C ASP A 83 3.41 -2.43 25.79
N CYS A 84 3.02 -3.58 25.22
CA CYS A 84 2.55 -3.62 23.84
C CYS A 84 1.24 -2.86 23.67
N ASN A 85 0.30 -3.02 24.59
CA ASN A 85 -0.96 -2.29 24.55
C ASN A 85 -0.77 -0.77 24.55
N LEU A 86 0.17 -0.27 25.34
CA LEU A 86 0.49 1.16 25.37
C LEU A 86 1.14 1.63 24.06
N LYS A 87 1.99 0.80 23.43
CA LYS A 87 2.62 1.12 22.14
C LYS A 87 1.64 1.09 20.96
N LEU A 88 0.56 0.32 21.05
CA LEU A 88 -0.46 0.20 20.01
C LEU A 88 -1.51 1.32 20.06
N LYS A 89 -1.46 2.21 21.05
CA LYS A 89 -2.33 3.38 21.12
C LYS A 89 -1.84 4.45 20.16
N PHE A 90 -2.76 5.11 19.46
CA PHE A 90 -2.46 6.33 18.72
C PHE A 90 -1.91 7.39 19.69
N LYS A 91 -0.79 7.96 19.32
CA LYS A 91 -0.20 9.07 20.06
C LYS A 91 -0.76 10.38 19.54
N LYS A 92 -1.24 11.22 20.44
CA LYS A 92 -1.51 12.61 20.13
C LYS A 92 -0.22 13.40 20.36
N ARG A 93 0.17 14.24 19.42
CA ARG A 93 1.32 15.13 19.56
C ARG A 93 0.84 16.58 19.63
N THR A 94 1.56 17.41 20.35
CA THR A 94 1.39 18.86 20.29
C THR A 94 2.20 19.42 19.11
N ARG A 95 1.75 20.56 18.56
CA ARG A 95 2.41 21.22 17.43
C ARG A 95 3.90 21.53 17.68
N LYS A 96 4.28 21.77 18.94
CA LYS A 96 5.68 21.97 19.38
C LYS A 96 6.56 20.73 19.15
N GLN A 97 6.05 19.54 19.44
CA GLN A 97 6.81 18.29 19.27
C GLN A 97 7.05 17.93 17.79
N SER A 98 6.04 18.16 16.93
CA SER A 98 6.18 17.94 15.49
C SER A 98 7.20 18.85 14.81
N LYS A 99 7.40 20.08 15.34
CA LYS A 99 8.37 21.01 14.77
C LYS A 99 9.80 20.59 15.13
N ARG A 100 10.06 20.15 16.39
CA ARG A 100 11.36 19.63 16.83
C ARG A 100 11.78 18.39 16.04
N ASP A 101 10.87 17.42 15.86
CA ASP A 101 11.20 16.20 15.13
C ASP A 101 11.45 16.42 13.62
N ARG A 102 10.98 17.56 13.05
CA ARG A 102 11.30 17.95 11.66
C ARG A 102 12.64 18.68 11.56
N ASP A 103 12.97 19.48 12.54
CA ASP A 103 14.21 20.25 12.58
C ASP A 103 15.43 19.34 12.88
N ASP A 104 15.22 18.26 13.66
CA ASP A 104 16.26 17.24 13.92
C ASP A 104 16.63 16.38 12.68
N VAL A 105 15.87 16.44 11.60
CA VAL A 105 16.12 15.69 10.34
C VAL A 105 16.82 16.55 9.28
N MET A 106 16.93 17.86 9.49
CA MET A 106 17.49 18.84 8.53
C MET A 106 18.50 19.79 9.17
N ASP A 107 19.45 19.31 9.95
CA ASP A 107 20.64 20.10 10.27
C ASP A 107 21.66 19.99 9.13
N ASP A 108 21.57 20.94 8.19
CA ASP A 108 22.69 21.32 7.33
C ASP A 108 23.63 22.22 8.16
N PRO A 109 24.92 21.91 8.29
CA PRO A 109 25.83 22.60 9.23
C PRO A 109 26.19 24.03 8.86
N LEU A 110 25.53 24.69 7.92
CA LEU A 110 25.94 25.98 7.37
C LEU A 110 25.02 27.17 7.59
N ASP A 111 23.90 27.03 8.30
CA ASP A 111 23.01 28.19 8.58
C ASP A 111 22.96 28.54 10.08
N GLU A 112 24.04 29.11 10.60
CA GLU A 112 23.95 30.05 11.72
C GLU A 112 23.35 31.35 11.22
N ILE A 113 22.01 31.46 11.22
CA ILE A 113 21.31 32.75 11.03
C ILE A 113 20.65 33.16 12.34
N GLU A 114 21.26 34.17 12.96
CA GLU A 114 20.64 35.03 13.94
C GLU A 114 19.32 35.59 13.39
N ASN A 115 18.22 35.29 14.05
CA ASN A 115 16.91 35.91 14.12
C ASN A 115 15.78 34.87 14.08
N LEU A 116 15.61 34.16 15.21
CA LEU A 116 14.35 33.46 15.48
C LEU A 116 13.33 34.48 15.97
N PRO A 117 12.10 34.56 15.38
CA PRO A 117 11.05 35.41 15.91
C PRO A 117 10.66 34.96 17.32
N GLU A 118 10.50 35.95 18.22
CA GLU A 118 10.03 35.73 19.59
C GLU A 118 8.75 34.91 19.59
N TYR A 119 8.79 33.80 20.32
CA TYR A 119 7.70 32.85 20.44
C TYR A 119 6.63 33.39 21.39
N ASN A 120 5.44 33.66 20.85
CA ASN A 120 4.27 34.03 21.67
C ASN A 120 3.71 32.78 22.36
N GLU A 121 3.77 32.73 23.68
CA GLU A 121 3.26 31.67 24.55
C GLU A 121 1.74 31.44 24.51
N HIS A 122 1.00 32.21 23.70
CA HIS A 122 -0.47 32.20 23.62
C HIS A 122 -1.02 31.36 22.44
N ASP A 123 -0.20 30.72 21.64
CA ASP A 123 -0.72 29.78 20.65
C ASP A 123 -1.24 28.53 21.35
N ALA A 124 -2.56 28.37 21.36
CA ALA A 124 -3.21 27.18 21.90
C ALA A 124 -2.57 25.92 21.34
N GLU A 125 -2.19 24.98 22.20
CA GLU A 125 -1.66 23.68 21.81
C GLU A 125 -2.76 22.90 21.07
N GLU A 126 -2.79 22.97 19.75
CA GLU A 126 -3.65 22.11 18.94
C GLU A 126 -3.12 20.68 19.02
N GLU A 127 -3.88 19.79 19.67
CA GLU A 127 -3.62 18.36 19.63
C GLU A 127 -3.99 17.83 18.24
N TYR A 128 -3.11 17.06 17.61
CA TYR A 128 -3.39 16.35 16.37
C TYR A 128 -2.93 14.88 16.45
N MET A 129 -3.56 14.04 15.63
CA MET A 129 -3.20 12.63 15.58
C MET A 129 -1.85 12.47 14.91
N ASP A 130 -0.94 11.81 15.61
CA ASP A 130 0.38 11.49 15.08
C ASP A 130 0.31 10.32 14.12
N GLU A 131 1.06 10.42 13.02
CA GLU A 131 1.26 9.35 12.04
C GLU A 131 -0.02 8.84 11.33
N PHE A 132 -1.14 9.58 11.38
CA PHE A 132 -2.29 9.22 10.55
C PHE A 132 -1.99 9.48 9.08
N PHE A 133 -2.25 8.48 8.25
CA PHE A 133 -2.32 8.64 6.79
C PHE A 133 -3.43 7.77 6.21
N LEU A 134 -4.05 8.26 5.15
CA LEU A 134 -4.97 7.49 4.33
C LEU A 134 -4.18 6.81 3.20
N PRO A 135 -4.05 5.48 3.18
CA PRO A 135 -3.41 4.79 2.09
C PRO A 135 -4.32 4.71 0.87
N VAL A 136 -3.81 5.12 -0.29
CA VAL A 136 -4.46 4.96 -1.59
C VAL A 136 -3.61 4.02 -2.42
N VAL A 137 -4.12 2.82 -2.68
CA VAL A 137 -3.36 1.73 -3.28
C VAL A 137 -3.67 1.62 -4.76
N PHE A 138 -2.63 1.64 -5.58
CA PHE A 138 -2.67 1.38 -7.01
C PHE A 138 -1.84 0.14 -7.34
N HIS A 139 -1.96 -0.36 -8.56
CA HIS A 139 -1.11 -1.42 -9.08
C HIS A 139 -0.28 -0.90 -10.25
N ASN A 140 1.05 -0.93 -10.11
CA ASN A 140 2.00 -0.34 -11.05
C ASN A 140 1.93 1.20 -11.13
N LEU A 141 1.60 1.84 -10.01
CA LEU A 141 1.41 3.28 -9.86
C LEU A 141 2.54 4.12 -10.47
N ARG A 142 3.77 3.78 -10.13
CA ARG A 142 4.96 4.60 -10.47
C ARG A 142 5.29 4.64 -11.96
N ASN A 143 4.83 3.67 -12.73
CA ASN A 143 5.11 3.62 -14.17
C ASN A 143 4.00 4.28 -14.99
N TYR A 144 2.83 4.60 -14.39
CA TYR A 144 1.69 5.13 -15.11
C TYR A 144 0.91 6.20 -14.34
N ASP A 145 0.06 5.82 -13.36
CA ASP A 145 -0.92 6.71 -12.76
C ASP A 145 -0.31 7.87 -11.98
N ALA A 146 0.83 7.67 -11.36
CA ALA A 146 1.50 8.70 -10.59
C ALA A 146 1.83 9.96 -11.38
N HIS A 147 2.16 9.83 -12.67
CA HIS A 147 2.44 10.98 -13.52
C HIS A 147 1.20 11.87 -13.70
N PHE A 148 0.02 11.26 -13.85
CA PHE A 148 -1.25 11.98 -13.95
C PHE A 148 -1.58 12.65 -12.62
N ILE A 149 -1.45 11.95 -11.51
CA ILE A 149 -1.75 12.47 -10.17
C ILE A 149 -0.86 13.66 -9.85
N ILE A 150 0.46 13.52 -9.94
CA ILE A 150 1.44 14.55 -9.60
C ILE A 150 1.28 15.78 -10.50
N LYS A 151 1.14 15.57 -11.83
CA LYS A 151 0.97 16.65 -12.80
C LYS A 151 -0.28 17.47 -12.54
N ASN A 152 -1.41 16.82 -12.33
CA ASN A 152 -2.70 17.49 -12.14
C ASN A 152 -2.80 18.12 -10.75
N TYR A 153 -2.25 17.51 -9.71
CA TYR A 153 -2.17 18.11 -8.40
C TYR A 153 -1.39 19.44 -8.43
N ARG A 154 -0.22 19.45 -9.08
CA ARG A 154 0.62 20.65 -9.24
C ARG A 154 -0.09 21.75 -10.02
N ARG A 155 -0.83 21.39 -11.08
CA ARG A 155 -1.63 22.33 -11.89
C ARG A 155 -2.72 22.98 -11.07
N ARG A 156 -3.47 22.19 -10.30
CA ARG A 156 -4.53 22.67 -9.40
C ARG A 156 -3.98 23.65 -8.34
N TYR A 157 -2.83 23.34 -7.80
CA TYR A 157 -2.15 24.24 -6.85
C TYR A 157 -1.86 25.62 -7.43
N GLN A 158 -1.27 25.66 -8.59
CA GLN A 158 -0.96 26.92 -9.24
C GLN A 158 -2.21 27.77 -9.48
N GLN A 159 -3.36 27.13 -9.73
CA GLN A 159 -4.64 27.81 -9.88
C GLN A 159 -5.16 28.36 -8.56
N LEU A 160 -5.16 27.56 -7.51
CA LEU A 160 -5.66 27.97 -6.19
C LEU A 160 -4.83 29.09 -5.54
N VAL A 161 -3.51 29.06 -5.68
CA VAL A 161 -2.63 30.13 -5.20
C VAL A 161 -2.87 31.46 -5.93
N SER A 162 -3.31 31.42 -7.19
CA SER A 162 -3.60 32.64 -7.96
C SER A 162 -4.95 33.28 -7.63
N GLU A 163 -5.90 32.51 -7.11
CA GLU A 163 -7.26 33.01 -6.84
C GLU A 163 -7.47 33.56 -5.41
N ASP A 164 -6.90 32.89 -4.39
CA ASP A 164 -7.21 33.19 -2.98
C ASP A 164 -6.05 33.69 -2.11
N GLY A 165 -4.82 33.71 -2.59
CA GLY A 165 -3.65 34.29 -1.89
C GLY A 165 -3.22 33.66 -0.57
N ASP A 166 -4.03 32.77 0.04
CA ASP A 166 -3.77 32.19 1.35
C ASP A 166 -4.34 30.75 1.45
N VAL A 167 -3.97 29.89 0.51
CA VAL A 167 -4.35 28.48 0.60
C VAL A 167 -3.26 27.71 1.33
N SER A 168 -3.59 27.18 2.49
CA SER A 168 -2.78 26.22 3.26
C SER A 168 -2.50 24.98 2.39
N TYR A 169 -1.38 25.02 1.72
CA TYR A 169 -1.01 24.07 0.69
C TYR A 169 -0.22 22.91 1.29
N LYS A 170 -0.53 21.69 0.84
CA LYS A 170 0.19 20.49 1.31
C LYS A 170 1.24 20.10 0.27
N ASP A 171 2.50 20.18 0.66
CA ASP A 171 3.61 19.76 -0.19
C ASP A 171 3.51 18.28 -0.60
N ILE A 172 3.97 17.99 -1.80
CA ILE A 172 4.18 16.61 -2.21
C ILE A 172 5.52 16.14 -1.61
N LYS A 173 5.46 15.17 -0.71
CA LYS A 173 6.65 14.49 -0.21
C LYS A 173 6.91 13.29 -1.10
N VAL A 174 8.09 13.21 -1.69
CA VAL A 174 8.49 12.13 -2.58
C VAL A 174 9.69 11.41 -2.00
N THR A 175 9.63 10.09 -1.91
CA THR A 175 10.81 9.26 -1.62
C THR A 175 11.41 8.79 -2.95
N PRO A 176 12.49 9.41 -3.45
CA PRO A 176 13.03 9.11 -4.77
C PRO A 176 13.86 7.81 -4.76
N ILE A 177 13.93 7.15 -5.92
CA ILE A 177 14.95 6.16 -6.26
C ILE A 177 16.05 6.85 -7.07
N ASN A 178 15.66 7.70 -7.99
CA ASN A 178 16.51 8.53 -8.84
C ASN A 178 15.72 9.76 -9.32
N SER A 179 16.27 10.57 -10.22
CA SER A 179 15.63 11.78 -10.74
C SER A 179 14.29 11.54 -11.46
N GLU A 180 14.01 10.33 -11.90
CA GLU A 180 12.81 9.99 -12.67
C GLU A 180 11.85 9.02 -11.96
N LYS A 181 12.36 8.29 -10.98
CA LYS A 181 11.60 7.22 -10.30
C LYS A 181 11.56 7.45 -8.80
N PHE A 182 10.42 7.12 -8.22
CA PHE A 182 10.18 7.22 -6.78
C PHE A 182 9.60 5.89 -6.25
N ILE A 183 9.77 5.68 -4.95
CA ILE A 183 9.20 4.52 -4.23
C ILE A 183 7.75 4.82 -3.84
N VAL A 184 7.53 5.99 -3.25
CA VAL A 184 6.26 6.44 -2.71
C VAL A 184 6.17 7.96 -2.79
N PHE A 185 4.98 8.49 -2.85
CA PHE A 185 4.73 9.92 -2.63
C PHE A 185 3.52 10.13 -1.73
N GLU A 186 3.53 11.25 -1.04
CA GLU A 186 2.48 11.65 -0.10
C GLU A 186 2.01 13.07 -0.42
N ILE A 187 0.72 13.31 -0.24
CA ILE A 187 0.09 14.61 -0.36
C ILE A 187 -0.69 14.89 0.92
N GLY A 188 -0.13 15.67 1.82
CA GLY A 188 -0.71 15.88 3.15
C GLY A 188 -0.79 14.55 3.92
N MET A 189 -2.00 14.14 4.32
CA MET A 189 -2.25 12.89 5.02
C MET A 189 -2.53 11.68 4.09
N ILE A 190 -2.40 11.86 2.78
CA ILE A 190 -2.66 10.80 1.81
C ILE A 190 -1.33 10.19 1.37
N ARG A 191 -1.22 8.87 1.49
CA ARG A 191 -0.05 8.11 1.05
C ARG A 191 -0.43 7.25 -0.15
N PHE A 192 0.24 7.48 -1.27
CA PHE A 192 0.05 6.71 -2.50
C PHE A 192 1.00 5.52 -2.53
N ILE A 193 0.44 4.31 -2.51
CA ILE A 193 1.19 3.06 -2.39
C ILE A 193 1.04 2.26 -3.69
N ASP A 194 2.16 1.72 -4.16
CA ASP A 194 2.20 0.83 -5.31
C ASP A 194 2.22 -0.63 -4.87
N SER A 195 1.11 -1.33 -5.01
CA SER A 195 0.98 -2.75 -4.65
C SER A 195 1.93 -3.66 -5.45
N PHE A 196 2.38 -3.23 -6.65
CA PHE A 196 3.37 -3.96 -7.44
C PHE A 196 4.72 -4.08 -6.73
N GLN A 197 5.03 -3.18 -5.78
CA GLN A 197 6.24 -3.27 -4.95
C GLN A 197 6.20 -4.41 -3.92
N PHE A 198 5.03 -4.97 -3.66
CA PHE A 198 4.80 -6.10 -2.77
C PHE A 198 4.48 -7.37 -3.56
N LEU A 199 3.68 -7.24 -4.59
CA LEU A 199 3.13 -8.32 -5.41
C LEU A 199 3.50 -8.04 -6.88
N SER A 200 4.75 -8.33 -7.25
CA SER A 200 5.34 -8.01 -8.56
C SER A 200 4.88 -8.98 -9.65
N SER A 201 3.58 -9.03 -9.90
CA SER A 201 2.94 -9.85 -10.94
C SER A 201 1.75 -9.10 -11.52
N SER A 202 1.25 -9.51 -12.68
CA SER A 202 0.03 -8.92 -13.24
C SER A 202 -1.18 -9.19 -12.33
N LEU A 203 -2.16 -8.28 -12.34
CA LEU A 203 -3.41 -8.47 -11.59
C LEU A 203 -4.10 -9.79 -11.97
N GLU A 204 -4.08 -10.16 -13.24
CA GLU A 204 -4.64 -11.42 -13.72
C GLU A 204 -4.01 -12.64 -13.03
N ASN A 205 -2.69 -12.69 -12.96
CA ASN A 205 -1.97 -13.77 -12.28
C ASN A 205 -2.28 -13.79 -10.77
N LEU A 206 -2.30 -12.64 -10.14
CA LEU A 206 -2.62 -12.51 -8.70
C LEU A 206 -4.02 -12.99 -8.40
N VAL A 207 -4.99 -12.61 -9.21
CA VAL A 207 -6.39 -13.06 -9.10
C VAL A 207 -6.49 -14.57 -9.32
N SER A 208 -5.79 -15.11 -10.33
CA SER A 208 -5.79 -16.55 -10.61
C SER A 208 -5.19 -17.38 -9.46
N ILE A 209 -4.20 -16.83 -8.76
CA ILE A 209 -3.60 -17.44 -7.56
C ILE A 209 -4.60 -17.40 -6.40
N LEU A 210 -5.20 -16.24 -6.13
CA LEU A 210 -6.16 -16.08 -5.05
C LEU A 210 -7.41 -16.97 -5.25
N LEU A 211 -7.84 -17.15 -6.51
CA LEU A 211 -9.00 -17.98 -6.82
C LEU A 211 -8.78 -19.47 -6.47
N LYS A 212 -7.53 -19.94 -6.43
CA LYS A 212 -7.20 -21.32 -5.99
C LYS A 212 -7.49 -21.54 -4.51
N ASP A 213 -7.45 -20.45 -3.71
CA ASP A 213 -7.78 -20.48 -2.28
C ASP A 213 -9.29 -20.40 -2.03
N GLY A 214 -10.08 -20.14 -3.08
CA GLY A 214 -11.54 -20.11 -3.05
C GLY A 214 -12.16 -18.74 -3.35
N LYS A 215 -13.41 -18.76 -3.84
CA LYS A 215 -14.17 -17.54 -4.17
C LYS A 215 -14.54 -16.71 -2.95
N GLU A 216 -14.61 -17.31 -1.79
CA GLU A 216 -14.87 -16.65 -0.50
C GLU A 216 -13.81 -15.62 -0.11
N LYS A 217 -12.63 -15.67 -0.75
CA LYS A 217 -11.58 -14.66 -0.60
C LYS A 217 -11.90 -13.33 -1.28
N PHE A 218 -12.81 -13.33 -2.23
CA PHE A 218 -13.22 -12.15 -2.99
C PHE A 218 -14.40 -11.44 -2.32
N ILE A 219 -14.17 -10.93 -1.11
CA ILE A 219 -15.23 -10.33 -0.26
C ILE A 219 -15.77 -9.04 -0.87
N ASN A 220 -14.88 -8.14 -1.33
CA ASN A 220 -15.29 -6.86 -1.89
C ASN A 220 -15.97 -7.04 -3.26
N THR A 221 -15.39 -7.86 -4.13
CA THR A 221 -16.00 -8.19 -5.44
C THR A 221 -17.39 -8.79 -5.27
N SER A 222 -17.52 -9.80 -4.39
CA SER A 222 -18.81 -10.46 -4.13
C SER A 222 -19.85 -9.51 -3.53
N LYS A 223 -19.46 -8.64 -2.63
CA LYS A 223 -20.32 -7.67 -1.96
C LYS A 223 -20.89 -6.62 -2.92
N HIS A 224 -20.10 -6.17 -3.89
CA HIS A 224 -20.46 -5.03 -4.75
C HIS A 224 -20.97 -5.43 -6.12
N LEU A 225 -20.47 -6.52 -6.70
CA LEU A 225 -20.83 -6.98 -8.05
C LEU A 225 -21.61 -8.29 -8.06
N GLY A 226 -21.58 -9.05 -6.95
CA GLY A 226 -22.22 -10.37 -6.87
C GLY A 226 -21.25 -11.53 -7.05
N THR A 227 -21.79 -12.72 -7.27
CA THR A 227 -21.05 -13.99 -7.23
C THR A 227 -20.98 -14.70 -8.57
N ASN A 228 -21.21 -14.00 -9.69
CA ASN A 228 -21.07 -14.56 -11.03
C ASN A 228 -19.60 -14.91 -11.30
N ASP A 229 -19.36 -16.09 -11.87
CA ASP A 229 -18.00 -16.61 -12.13
C ASP A 229 -17.14 -15.70 -13.01
N LEU A 230 -17.75 -14.93 -13.89
CA LEU A 230 -17.07 -13.97 -14.76
C LEU A 230 -16.42 -12.81 -13.99
N LEU A 231 -16.82 -12.58 -12.74
CA LEU A 231 -16.32 -11.50 -11.90
C LEU A 231 -15.00 -11.84 -11.17
N PHE A 232 -14.63 -13.14 -11.09
CA PHE A 232 -13.43 -13.59 -10.36
C PHE A 232 -12.23 -13.83 -11.28
N GLN A 233 -12.12 -13.04 -12.31
CA GLN A 233 -11.00 -13.03 -13.26
C GLN A 233 -10.89 -11.65 -13.88
N LYS A 234 -9.69 -11.29 -14.35
CA LYS A 234 -9.49 -10.01 -14.99
C LYS A 234 -10.35 -9.91 -16.26
N GLY A 235 -11.04 -8.79 -16.42
CA GLY A 235 -11.83 -8.51 -17.62
C GLY A 235 -11.00 -8.44 -18.89
N VAL A 236 -11.63 -8.56 -20.04
CA VAL A 236 -11.03 -8.35 -21.36
C VAL A 236 -11.46 -6.99 -21.85
N TYR A 237 -10.53 -6.15 -22.33
CA TYR A 237 -10.86 -4.79 -22.73
C TYR A 237 -10.17 -4.35 -24.03
N PRO A 238 -10.90 -3.74 -24.98
CA PRO A 238 -10.35 -3.34 -26.27
C PRO A 238 -9.69 -1.94 -26.22
N TYR A 239 -8.53 -1.84 -25.59
CA TYR A 239 -7.85 -0.56 -25.33
C TYR A 239 -7.64 0.26 -26.61
N SER A 240 -7.11 -0.34 -27.69
CA SER A 240 -6.80 0.35 -28.95
C SER A 240 -8.06 0.77 -29.73
N TYR A 241 -9.20 0.17 -29.43
CA TYR A 241 -10.49 0.56 -30.01
C TYR A 241 -11.09 1.82 -29.37
N MET A 242 -10.85 2.01 -28.07
CA MET A 242 -11.40 3.10 -27.26
C MET A 242 -10.61 4.39 -27.44
N THR A 243 -10.65 4.97 -28.65
CA THR A 243 -9.85 6.15 -29.03
C THR A 243 -10.50 7.49 -28.74
N SER A 244 -11.81 7.51 -28.48
CA SER A 244 -12.59 8.72 -28.15
C SER A 244 -13.81 8.39 -27.30
N ASP A 245 -14.37 9.40 -26.64
CA ASP A 245 -15.55 9.26 -25.77
C ASP A 245 -16.80 8.82 -26.54
N ASP A 246 -16.87 9.09 -27.85
CA ASP A 246 -17.99 8.63 -28.70
C ASP A 246 -18.14 7.11 -28.70
N LYS A 247 -17.01 6.38 -28.51
CA LYS A 247 -17.01 4.92 -28.42
C LYS A 247 -17.78 4.35 -27.26
N TYR A 248 -17.96 5.12 -26.19
CA TYR A 248 -18.80 4.71 -25.07
C TYR A 248 -20.27 4.53 -25.45
N ASN A 249 -20.72 5.18 -26.52
CA ASN A 249 -22.09 5.09 -27.01
C ASN A 249 -22.36 3.89 -27.95
N ASP A 250 -21.31 3.16 -28.33
CA ASP A 250 -21.46 1.98 -29.17
C ASP A 250 -22.34 0.93 -28.47
N THR A 251 -23.37 0.47 -29.17
CA THR A 251 -24.41 -0.44 -28.63
C THR A 251 -24.09 -1.91 -28.81
N LYS A 252 -22.89 -2.24 -29.26
CA LYS A 252 -22.42 -3.60 -29.51
C LYS A 252 -20.97 -3.74 -29.09
N LEU A 253 -20.62 -4.94 -28.62
CA LEU A 253 -19.22 -5.29 -28.41
C LEU A 253 -18.48 -5.27 -29.75
N PRO A 254 -17.30 -4.62 -29.86
CA PRO A 254 -16.53 -4.59 -31.08
C PRO A 254 -16.04 -6.00 -31.48
N PRO A 255 -15.69 -6.23 -32.76
CA PRO A 255 -15.22 -7.52 -33.22
C PRO A 255 -13.86 -7.88 -32.60
N ILE A 256 -13.48 -9.16 -32.65
CA ILE A 256 -12.28 -9.70 -31.98
C ILE A 256 -11.00 -8.98 -32.39
N GLU A 257 -10.90 -8.50 -33.62
CA GLU A 257 -9.74 -7.77 -34.15
C GLU A 257 -9.51 -6.43 -33.40
N ALA A 258 -10.58 -5.84 -32.88
CA ALA A 258 -10.54 -4.60 -32.11
C ALA A 258 -9.93 -4.77 -30.71
N PHE A 259 -9.74 -6.00 -30.26
CA PHE A 259 -9.09 -6.34 -29.00
C PHE A 259 -7.59 -6.64 -29.15
N TYR A 260 -7.03 -6.39 -30.34
CA TYR A 260 -5.59 -6.52 -30.55
C TYR A 260 -4.82 -5.65 -29.53
N ASN A 261 -3.80 -6.23 -28.92
CA ASN A 261 -3.00 -5.54 -27.92
C ASN A 261 -1.73 -4.97 -28.59
N ASP A 262 -1.71 -3.66 -28.82
CA ASP A 262 -0.58 -2.97 -29.44
C ASP A 262 0.70 -3.00 -28.59
N LEU A 263 0.61 -3.25 -27.29
CA LEU A 263 1.78 -3.30 -26.38
C LEU A 263 2.49 -4.66 -26.44
N THR A 264 1.73 -5.75 -26.55
CA THR A 264 2.29 -7.11 -26.63
C THR A 264 2.37 -7.62 -28.05
N GLU A 265 1.77 -6.89 -29.01
CA GLU A 265 1.64 -7.28 -30.42
C GLU A 265 0.92 -8.64 -30.60
N GLU A 266 -0.05 -8.93 -29.71
CA GLU A 266 -0.77 -10.20 -29.72
C GLU A 266 -2.26 -10.00 -29.99
N PRO A 267 -2.87 -10.89 -30.78
CA PRO A 267 -4.33 -10.93 -30.96
C PRO A 267 -4.99 -11.52 -29.72
N LEU A 268 -6.24 -11.14 -29.48
CA LEU A 268 -7.05 -11.77 -28.43
C LEU A 268 -7.38 -13.22 -28.79
N SER A 269 -7.37 -14.11 -27.79
CA SER A 269 -7.79 -15.50 -27.98
C SER A 269 -9.30 -15.60 -28.21
N GLU A 270 -9.72 -16.59 -28.98
CA GLU A 270 -11.16 -16.90 -29.20
C GLU A 270 -11.90 -17.21 -27.89
N GLU A 271 -11.22 -17.79 -26.92
CA GLU A 271 -11.79 -18.09 -25.60
C GLU A 271 -12.07 -16.81 -24.82
N ASP A 272 -11.11 -15.88 -24.80
CA ASP A 272 -11.26 -14.59 -24.14
C ASP A 272 -12.34 -13.72 -24.81
N TYR A 273 -12.43 -13.76 -26.15
CA TYR A 273 -13.50 -13.05 -26.85
C TYR A 273 -14.88 -13.61 -26.51
N ARG A 274 -15.04 -14.95 -26.46
CA ARG A 274 -16.30 -15.57 -25.98
C ARG A 274 -16.62 -15.16 -24.55
N ARG A 275 -15.61 -15.03 -23.70
CA ARG A 275 -15.77 -14.52 -22.33
C ARG A 275 -16.28 -13.08 -22.34
N ALA A 276 -15.71 -12.19 -23.17
CA ALA A 276 -16.19 -10.83 -23.33
C ALA A 276 -17.65 -10.79 -23.80
N GLN A 277 -18.04 -11.63 -24.78
CA GLN A 277 -19.41 -11.74 -25.25
C GLN A 277 -20.37 -12.26 -24.18
N ARG A 278 -19.95 -13.24 -23.38
CA ARG A 278 -20.72 -13.71 -22.23
C ARG A 278 -20.92 -12.61 -21.20
N THR A 279 -19.84 -11.88 -20.87
CA THR A 279 -19.92 -10.74 -19.96
C THR A 279 -20.94 -9.71 -20.45
N TRP A 280 -20.87 -9.33 -21.73
CA TRP A 280 -21.85 -8.41 -22.33
C TRP A 280 -23.28 -8.89 -22.17
N THR A 281 -23.53 -10.17 -22.44
CA THR A 281 -24.87 -10.76 -22.44
C THR A 281 -25.40 -10.99 -21.02
N GLU A 282 -24.59 -11.61 -20.15
CA GLU A 282 -25.02 -12.00 -18.80
C GLU A 282 -25.26 -10.79 -17.88
N PHE A 283 -24.50 -9.69 -18.08
CA PHE A 283 -24.71 -8.45 -17.33
C PHE A 283 -25.67 -7.47 -18.03
N GLY A 284 -26.27 -7.86 -19.15
CA GLY A 284 -27.30 -7.08 -19.84
C GLY A 284 -26.83 -5.72 -20.33
N MET A 285 -25.60 -5.65 -20.82
CA MET A 285 -24.98 -4.41 -21.26
C MET A 285 -25.64 -3.84 -22.50
N ARG A 286 -25.82 -2.55 -22.53
CA ARG A 286 -26.49 -1.82 -23.63
C ARG A 286 -25.50 -1.01 -24.46
N THR A 287 -24.43 -0.52 -23.83
CA THR A 287 -23.43 0.32 -24.43
C THR A 287 -22.02 -0.10 -24.01
N MET A 288 -21.01 0.35 -24.75
CA MET A 288 -19.60 0.18 -24.36
C MET A 288 -19.29 0.91 -23.05
N LYS A 289 -20.08 1.91 -22.67
CA LYS A 289 -19.96 2.56 -21.36
C LYS A 289 -20.27 1.57 -20.22
N ASP A 290 -21.34 0.79 -20.33
CA ASP A 290 -21.69 -0.22 -19.33
C ASP A 290 -20.56 -1.26 -19.19
N TYR A 291 -20.00 -1.68 -20.34
CA TYR A 291 -18.90 -2.64 -20.38
C TYR A 291 -17.62 -2.06 -19.73
N HIS A 292 -17.29 -0.81 -20.05
CA HIS A 292 -16.17 -0.07 -19.45
C HIS A 292 -16.31 0.07 -17.94
N ASP A 293 -17.49 0.46 -17.48
CA ASP A 293 -17.75 0.68 -16.07
C ASP A 293 -17.63 -0.62 -15.25
N LEU A 294 -18.15 -1.72 -15.79
CA LEU A 294 -17.96 -3.03 -15.14
C LEU A 294 -16.48 -3.43 -15.14
N TYR A 295 -15.78 -3.28 -16.27
CA TYR A 295 -14.35 -3.59 -16.37
C TYR A 295 -13.54 -2.83 -15.33
N LEU A 296 -13.74 -1.52 -15.21
CA LEU A 296 -13.04 -0.68 -14.23
C LEU A 296 -13.36 -1.09 -12.79
N GLN A 297 -14.64 -1.34 -12.49
CA GLN A 297 -15.05 -1.79 -11.16
C GLN A 297 -14.43 -3.14 -10.80
N MET A 298 -14.39 -4.07 -11.74
CA MET A 298 -13.75 -5.38 -11.54
C MET A 298 -12.25 -5.23 -11.21
N ASP A 299 -11.50 -4.46 -12.00
CA ASP A 299 -10.07 -4.27 -11.79
C ASP A 299 -9.78 -3.69 -10.38
N VAL A 300 -10.55 -2.69 -9.95
CA VAL A 300 -10.39 -2.07 -8.62
C VAL A 300 -10.76 -3.03 -7.49
N LEU A 301 -11.88 -3.74 -7.60
CA LEU A 301 -12.37 -4.63 -6.54
C LEU A 301 -11.51 -5.90 -6.44
N LEU A 302 -11.09 -6.47 -7.56
CA LEU A 302 -10.16 -7.60 -7.59
C LEU A 302 -8.81 -7.24 -6.97
N LEU A 303 -8.28 -6.05 -7.28
CA LEU A 303 -7.06 -5.55 -6.63
C LEU A 303 -7.25 -5.39 -5.12
N SER A 304 -8.39 -4.86 -4.70
CA SER A 304 -8.74 -4.72 -3.28
C SER A 304 -8.75 -6.07 -2.57
N ASP A 305 -9.37 -7.10 -3.15
CA ASP A 305 -9.44 -8.43 -2.54
C ASP A 305 -8.06 -9.11 -2.48
N VAL A 306 -7.27 -9.02 -3.55
CA VAL A 306 -5.90 -9.55 -3.61
C VAL A 306 -5.02 -8.90 -2.53
N PHE A 307 -5.04 -7.57 -2.44
CA PHE A 307 -4.18 -6.86 -1.50
C PHE A 307 -4.65 -7.01 -0.05
N GLN A 308 -5.96 -7.06 0.18
CA GLN A 308 -6.52 -7.33 1.50
C GLN A 308 -6.14 -8.73 2.00
N ASN A 309 -6.23 -9.76 1.15
CA ASN A 309 -5.79 -11.10 1.51
C ASN A 309 -4.28 -11.14 1.85
N PHE A 310 -3.43 -10.42 1.09
CA PHE A 310 -2.02 -10.28 1.42
C PHE A 310 -1.81 -9.62 2.79
N ARG A 311 -2.54 -8.55 3.11
CA ARG A 311 -2.50 -7.89 4.43
C ARG A 311 -2.88 -8.85 5.55
N GLU A 312 -3.95 -9.63 5.37
CA GLU A 312 -4.42 -10.61 6.37
C GLU A 312 -3.37 -11.69 6.64
N ILE A 313 -2.71 -12.22 5.60
CA ILE A 313 -1.63 -13.19 5.73
C ILE A 313 -0.47 -12.60 6.55
N VAL A 314 0.02 -11.43 6.20
CA VAL A 314 1.14 -10.80 6.91
C VAL A 314 0.75 -10.44 8.35
N MET A 315 -0.44 -9.90 8.54
CA MET A 315 -0.95 -9.56 9.87
C MET A 315 -1.07 -10.81 10.76
N SER A 316 -1.60 -11.91 10.23
CA SER A 316 -1.78 -13.15 11.00
C SER A 316 -0.46 -13.80 11.43
N HIS A 317 0.60 -13.70 10.61
CA HIS A 317 1.90 -14.32 10.87
C HIS A 317 2.88 -13.43 11.61
N PHE A 318 2.83 -12.11 11.37
CA PHE A 318 3.85 -11.18 11.86
C PHE A 318 3.26 -10.03 12.68
N MET A 319 1.94 -9.85 12.75
CA MET A 319 1.31 -8.68 13.38
C MET A 319 1.88 -7.36 12.84
N LEU A 320 2.09 -7.28 11.53
CA LEU A 320 2.54 -6.11 10.79
C LEU A 320 1.58 -5.87 9.63
N ASP A 321 1.16 -4.61 9.45
CA ASP A 321 0.33 -4.25 8.30
C ASP A 321 1.22 -3.77 7.15
N PRO A 322 1.17 -4.42 5.97
CA PRO A 322 1.92 -3.99 4.78
C PRO A 322 1.74 -2.52 4.38
N LEU A 323 0.60 -1.91 4.70
CA LEU A 323 0.33 -0.49 4.39
C LEU A 323 1.26 0.50 5.10
N HIS A 324 1.97 0.08 6.16
CA HIS A 324 2.99 0.89 6.81
C HIS A 324 4.37 0.83 6.13
N PHE A 325 4.48 0.04 5.06
CA PHE A 325 5.74 -0.18 4.33
C PHE A 325 5.60 0.29 2.88
N PHE A 326 6.73 0.47 2.22
CA PHE A 326 6.75 0.95 0.83
C PHE A 326 7.07 -0.16 -0.18
N THR A 327 7.76 -1.20 0.28
CA THR A 327 8.23 -2.29 -0.58
C THR A 327 8.26 -3.62 0.19
N LEU A 328 8.18 -4.73 -0.53
CA LEU A 328 8.32 -6.07 0.03
C LEU A 328 9.66 -6.28 0.79
N PRO A 329 10.83 -5.82 0.28
CA PRO A 329 12.07 -5.93 1.05
C PRO A 329 12.03 -5.22 2.41
N SER A 330 11.45 -4.03 2.51
CA SER A 330 11.34 -3.32 3.79
C SER A 330 10.39 -4.04 4.76
N LEU A 331 9.28 -4.56 4.28
CA LEU A 331 8.36 -5.39 5.05
C LEU A 331 9.06 -6.68 5.53
N ALA A 332 9.72 -7.41 4.62
CA ALA A 332 10.41 -8.66 4.93
C ALA A 332 11.51 -8.45 5.98
N TRP A 333 12.25 -7.35 5.90
CA TRP A 333 13.24 -6.97 6.89
C TRP A 333 12.64 -6.80 8.28
N GLN A 334 11.54 -6.07 8.41
CA GLN A 334 10.85 -5.89 9.69
C GLN A 334 10.23 -7.20 10.20
N CYS A 335 9.69 -8.03 9.32
CA CYS A 335 9.24 -9.38 9.69
C CYS A 335 10.39 -10.22 10.24
N ALA A 336 11.56 -10.19 9.61
CA ALA A 336 12.75 -10.92 10.05
C ALA A 336 13.25 -10.42 11.42
N LEU A 337 13.35 -9.11 11.63
CA LEU A 337 13.74 -8.52 12.91
C LEU A 337 12.75 -8.90 14.03
N LYS A 338 11.46 -8.80 13.75
CA LYS A 338 10.42 -9.15 14.72
C LYS A 338 10.47 -10.63 15.08
N LYS A 339 10.66 -11.50 14.09
CA LYS A 339 10.69 -12.95 14.30
C LYS A 339 11.96 -13.43 14.99
N SER A 340 13.13 -12.88 14.62
CA SER A 340 14.42 -13.22 15.22
C SER A 340 14.66 -12.60 16.57
N LYS A 341 13.94 -11.50 16.89
CA LYS A 341 14.16 -10.67 18.10
C LYS A 341 15.60 -10.15 18.25
N VAL A 342 16.35 -10.10 17.15
CA VAL A 342 17.72 -9.59 17.12
C VAL A 342 17.72 -8.10 17.40
N LYS A 343 18.55 -7.65 18.31
CA LYS A 343 18.87 -6.23 18.53
C LYS A 343 20.08 -5.90 17.68
N LEU A 344 19.90 -5.03 16.71
CA LEU A 344 20.98 -4.58 15.85
C LEU A 344 21.63 -3.34 16.46
N GLU A 345 22.97 -3.34 16.50
CA GLU A 345 23.73 -2.14 16.77
C GLU A 345 23.89 -1.34 15.48
N LEU A 346 23.61 -0.05 15.56
CA LEU A 346 23.82 0.85 14.43
C LEU A 346 25.28 1.26 14.34
N ILE A 347 25.81 1.34 13.12
CA ILE A 347 27.13 1.89 12.88
C ILE A 347 27.04 3.40 13.10
N THR A 348 27.71 3.90 14.14
CA THR A 348 27.74 5.32 14.52
C THR A 348 29.01 6.02 14.11
N ASP A 349 30.08 5.27 13.76
CA ASP A 349 31.35 5.78 13.28
C ASP A 349 31.24 6.11 11.77
N PRO A 350 31.43 7.39 11.36
CA PRO A 350 31.34 7.79 9.97
C PRO A 350 32.31 7.08 9.02
N ASP A 351 33.54 6.84 9.49
CA ASP A 351 34.59 6.20 8.66
C ASP A 351 34.24 4.72 8.41
N MET A 352 33.71 4.05 9.44
CA MET A 352 33.21 2.68 9.32
C MET A 352 31.99 2.61 8.41
N TYR A 353 31.06 3.56 8.52
CA TYR A 353 29.91 3.66 7.62
C TYR A 353 30.33 3.84 6.17
N LEU A 354 31.23 4.80 5.89
CA LEU A 354 31.77 5.07 4.57
C LEU A 354 32.55 3.87 3.99
N MET A 355 33.26 3.12 4.83
CA MET A 355 33.93 1.89 4.39
C MET A 355 32.94 0.86 3.89
N PHE A 356 31.84 0.63 4.62
CA PHE A 356 30.78 -0.28 4.17
C PHE A 356 30.08 0.23 2.92
N GLU A 357 29.70 1.51 2.88
CA GLU A 357 29.03 2.12 1.72
C GLU A 357 29.89 2.02 0.44
N ASN A 358 31.17 2.31 0.54
CA ASN A 358 32.11 2.18 -0.58
C ASN A 358 32.35 0.71 -1.01
N SER A 359 32.09 -0.25 -0.12
CA SER A 359 32.26 -1.68 -0.39
C SER A 359 31.02 -2.31 -1.03
N LEU A 360 29.84 -1.64 -1.00
CA LEU A 360 28.58 -2.11 -1.57
C LEU A 360 28.50 -1.97 -3.09
N ARG A 361 29.62 -1.88 -3.78
CA ARG A 361 29.65 -1.78 -5.25
C ARG A 361 29.51 -3.16 -5.87
N GLY A 362 28.51 -3.31 -6.74
CA GLY A 362 28.45 -4.44 -7.65
C GLY A 362 29.64 -4.43 -8.60
N GLY A 363 30.30 -5.56 -8.72
CA GLY A 363 31.36 -5.76 -9.72
C GLY A 363 30.80 -6.24 -11.06
N ILE A 364 31.64 -6.19 -12.11
CA ILE A 364 31.33 -6.84 -13.37
C ILE A 364 31.36 -8.35 -13.11
N SER A 365 30.21 -9.00 -13.32
CA SER A 365 30.10 -10.46 -13.30
C SER A 365 30.09 -10.96 -14.74
N MET A 366 31.05 -11.78 -15.09
CA MET A 366 31.14 -12.39 -16.43
C MET A 366 31.56 -13.86 -16.34
N ILE A 367 31.06 -14.65 -17.26
CA ILE A 367 31.51 -16.03 -17.43
C ILE A 367 32.81 -15.98 -18.24
N SER A 368 33.93 -16.22 -17.56
CA SER A 368 35.25 -16.27 -18.19
C SER A 368 35.52 -17.56 -18.98
N ASN A 369 34.88 -18.65 -18.59
CA ASN A 369 35.00 -19.95 -19.22
C ASN A 369 33.62 -20.47 -19.63
N ARG A 370 33.48 -20.97 -20.86
CA ARG A 370 32.24 -21.55 -21.36
C ARG A 370 31.83 -22.84 -20.64
N TYR A 371 32.81 -23.52 -20.05
CA TYR A 371 32.62 -24.75 -19.27
C TYR A 371 33.43 -24.63 -17.99
N ALA A 372 32.82 -24.95 -16.88
CA ALA A 372 33.47 -25.08 -15.58
C ALA A 372 32.90 -26.31 -14.86
N LYS A 373 33.76 -27.11 -14.29
CA LYS A 373 33.38 -28.26 -13.49
C LYS A 373 33.76 -28.00 -12.04
N ALA A 374 32.76 -28.02 -11.16
CA ALA A 374 33.00 -27.84 -9.75
C ALA A 374 33.81 -29.04 -9.18
N ASN A 375 34.77 -28.72 -8.32
CA ASN A 375 35.49 -29.71 -7.54
C ASN A 375 35.37 -29.37 -6.06
N ASN A 376 34.21 -29.65 -5.48
CA ASN A 376 33.97 -29.39 -4.06
C ASN A 376 33.61 -30.72 -3.34
N PRO A 377 33.76 -30.79 -1.99
CA PRO A 377 33.53 -32.00 -1.22
C PRO A 377 32.14 -32.66 -1.42
N ASP A 378 31.15 -31.85 -1.78
CA ASP A 378 29.75 -32.31 -1.97
C ASP A 378 29.48 -32.83 -3.39
N ALA A 379 30.43 -32.67 -4.32
CA ALA A 379 30.28 -33.17 -5.68
C ALA A 379 30.62 -34.70 -5.72
N TYR A 380 29.77 -35.45 -6.44
CA TYR A 380 29.93 -36.92 -6.53
C TYR A 380 31.27 -37.41 -7.12
N ASP A 381 31.96 -36.55 -7.85
CA ASP A 381 33.24 -36.79 -8.50
C ASP A 381 34.37 -35.91 -7.91
N TYR A 382 34.22 -35.52 -6.64
CA TYR A 382 35.21 -34.79 -5.90
C TYR A 382 36.56 -35.47 -5.88
N ASN A 383 37.61 -34.72 -6.10
CA ASN A 383 38.99 -35.18 -6.03
C ASN A 383 39.81 -34.22 -5.16
N ALA A 384 40.13 -34.65 -3.94
CA ALA A 384 40.87 -33.88 -2.97
C ALA A 384 42.29 -33.46 -3.40
N THR A 385 42.84 -34.07 -4.45
CA THR A 385 44.17 -33.76 -4.99
C THR A 385 44.17 -32.70 -6.07
N LYS A 386 42.97 -32.22 -6.48
CA LYS A 386 42.81 -31.13 -7.45
C LYS A 386 42.37 -29.87 -6.73
N PRO A 387 42.87 -28.70 -7.15
CA PRO A 387 42.41 -27.42 -6.62
C PRO A 387 40.94 -27.15 -6.95
#